data_e74f65a7491a6554f51cdd9f07c0966c
#
_entry.id   e74f65a7491a6554f51cdd9f07c0966c
#
_cell.length_a   1.000
_cell.length_b   1.000
_cell.length_c   1.000
_cell.angle_alpha   90.00
_cell.angle_beta   90.00
_cell.angle_gamma   90.00
#
_symmetry.space_group_name_H-M   'P 1'
#
loop_
_entity.id
_entity.type
_entity.pdbx_description
1 polymer ?
#
loop_
_entity_poly.entity_id
_entity_poly.type
_entity_poly.pdbx_seq_one_letter_code
_entity_poly.pdbx_strand_id
1 'polypeptide(L)'
;VEVAVNDLKVGLLASLSDITERLNYEVELKVYAALMRLSDVPERLIWTTDASAELPEELAAALARFDRAAQHVGQYLTLNSPYRQREALARALSETESLRRSLIVSSGRYAPRLLQVANEWGRLLYVESEKVRDLTSAAREIPNPFVSGNAIAETEQNVFTGRRDIVRQIEASVLGAMQTPTLLLHGPRRMGKTSILNQLPRLLGPDFAPTVVDCQNPAVTESAGTLLRYLSRKLSEGLRRRRVAVEPLTAAALAQEPFAVFDEWLEALERTLPSGMRALLCLDEYERLQVTLDAGWGGSFLNALRHTLQHRPRVVLMFTGAHTFQELGPAWTDRFISARRVRVSFLTREEVLPLLTRPIPEFDMTYAAGALDALFAATAGQPFLTQATAFELVQLLNEQQRKEATPEDVEEAQARALVSGGEYFANVWSDAGAEGQAILRAIVRGESPPDFPGARVWLREHDVLTDAGEFAVPLVRRWVREKVRG
;
A
#
# COMPACT_ATOMS: atom_id res chain seq x y z
N VAL A 1 -37.61 -5.45 -18.25
CA VAL A 1 -36.32 -5.15 -17.61
C VAL A 1 -35.26 -4.88 -18.68
N GLU A 2 -35.08 -5.78 -19.64
CA GLU A 2 -34.07 -5.66 -20.72
C GLU A 2 -34.25 -4.39 -21.57
N VAL A 3 -35.49 -4.00 -21.89
CA VAL A 3 -35.82 -2.77 -22.61
C VAL A 3 -35.46 -1.53 -21.77
N ALA A 4 -35.82 -1.51 -20.50
CA ALA A 4 -35.52 -0.38 -19.61
C ALA A 4 -34.00 -0.22 -19.37
N VAL A 5 -33.26 -1.32 -19.24
CA VAL A 5 -31.78 -1.28 -19.13
C VAL A 5 -31.14 -0.81 -20.43
N ASN A 6 -31.68 -1.17 -21.57
CA ASN A 6 -31.18 -0.75 -22.87
C ASN A 6 -31.45 0.76 -23.12
N ASP A 7 -32.62 1.25 -22.72
CA ASP A 7 -32.96 2.67 -22.80
C ASP A 7 -32.10 3.53 -21.83
N LEU A 8 -31.83 3.01 -20.63
CA LEU A 8 -30.88 3.62 -19.68
C LEU A 8 -29.44 3.64 -20.22
N LYS A 9 -28.99 2.54 -20.86
CA LYS A 9 -27.66 2.45 -21.50
C LYS A 9 -27.55 3.46 -22.67
N VAL A 10 -28.58 3.57 -23.50
CA VAL A 10 -28.63 4.55 -24.60
C VAL A 10 -28.66 5.97 -24.06
N GLY A 11 -29.44 6.22 -23.00
CA GLY A 11 -29.53 7.51 -22.31
C GLY A 11 -28.20 7.93 -21.69
N LEU A 12 -27.47 6.99 -21.06
CA LEU A 12 -26.16 7.26 -20.49
C LEU A 12 -25.10 7.59 -21.55
N LEU A 13 -25.04 6.80 -22.62
CA LEU A 13 -24.14 7.05 -23.74
C LEU A 13 -24.48 8.35 -24.45
N ALA A 14 -25.76 8.69 -24.57
CA ALA A 14 -26.22 9.97 -25.06
C ALA A 14 -25.84 11.12 -24.12
N SER A 15 -25.95 10.95 -22.80
CA SER A 15 -25.52 11.95 -21.81
C SER A 15 -24.02 12.19 -21.81
N LEU A 16 -23.21 11.12 -21.92
CA LEU A 16 -21.76 11.22 -22.06
C LEU A 16 -21.37 11.86 -23.41
N SER A 17 -22.10 11.55 -24.48
CA SER A 17 -21.92 12.16 -25.81
C SER A 17 -22.37 13.64 -25.84
N ASP A 18 -23.49 13.98 -25.19
CA ASP A 18 -23.99 15.36 -25.08
C ASP A 18 -23.02 16.25 -24.27
N ILE A 19 -22.41 15.71 -23.23
CA ILE A 19 -21.31 16.36 -22.53
C ILE A 19 -20.15 16.64 -23.50
N THR A 20 -19.87 15.72 -24.41
CA THR A 20 -18.80 15.82 -25.40
C THR A 20 -19.14 16.81 -26.53
N GLU A 21 -20.35 16.78 -27.08
CA GLU A 21 -20.77 17.63 -28.20
C GLU A 21 -20.93 19.11 -27.81
N ARG A 22 -21.39 19.38 -26.57
CA ARG A 22 -21.53 20.75 -26.07
C ARG A 22 -20.19 21.41 -25.74
N LEU A 23 -19.10 20.66 -25.72
CA LEU A 23 -17.75 21.13 -25.38
C LEU A 23 -16.99 21.82 -26.51
N ASN A 24 -17.53 21.81 -27.73
CA ASN A 24 -16.84 22.38 -28.90
C ASN A 24 -16.90 23.92 -29.01
N TYR A 25 -17.42 24.62 -28.01
CA TYR A 25 -17.57 26.08 -28.09
C TYR A 25 -16.87 26.84 -26.95
N GLU A 26 -15.98 27.82 -27.27
CA GLU A 26 -15.21 28.79 -26.42
C GLU A 26 -14.34 28.20 -25.27
N VAL A 27 -13.01 28.30 -25.42
CA VAL A 27 -12.06 27.36 -24.84
C VAL A 27 -11.88 27.44 -23.32
N GLU A 28 -11.96 28.58 -22.64
CA GLU A 28 -11.58 28.63 -21.21
C GLU A 28 -12.74 28.50 -20.21
N LEU A 29 -13.82 29.25 -20.38
CA LEU A 29 -14.99 29.11 -19.50
C LEU A 29 -15.68 27.78 -19.64
N LYS A 30 -15.48 27.13 -20.77
CA LYS A 30 -16.10 25.85 -21.11
C LYS A 30 -15.29 24.63 -20.61
N VAL A 31 -13.98 24.71 -20.53
CA VAL A 31 -13.17 23.63 -19.91
C VAL A 31 -13.57 23.52 -18.43
N TYR A 32 -13.64 24.61 -17.70
CA TYR A 32 -14.06 24.56 -16.29
C TYR A 32 -15.51 24.06 -16.13
N ALA A 33 -16.45 24.57 -16.94
CA ALA A 33 -17.83 24.10 -16.91
C ALA A 33 -17.95 22.61 -17.32
N ALA A 34 -17.07 22.15 -18.20
CA ALA A 34 -16.98 20.75 -18.57
C ALA A 34 -16.44 19.89 -17.42
N LEU A 35 -15.39 20.32 -16.76
CA LEU A 35 -14.84 19.62 -15.59
C LEU A 35 -15.85 19.54 -14.45
N MET A 36 -16.64 20.61 -14.21
CA MET A 36 -17.76 20.60 -13.28
C MET A 36 -18.80 19.52 -13.64
N ARG A 37 -19.14 19.38 -14.92
CA ARG A 37 -20.06 18.32 -15.38
C ARG A 37 -19.45 16.93 -15.30
N LEU A 38 -18.14 16.79 -15.51
CA LEU A 38 -17.44 15.52 -15.31
C LEU A 38 -17.44 15.12 -13.85
N SER A 39 -17.29 16.06 -12.91
CA SER A 39 -17.36 15.78 -11.48
C SER A 39 -18.73 15.29 -11.00
N ASP A 40 -19.81 15.60 -11.74
CA ASP A 40 -21.17 15.13 -11.43
C ASP A 40 -21.44 13.70 -11.95
N VAL A 41 -20.55 13.12 -12.74
CA VAL A 41 -20.75 11.78 -13.32
C VAL A 41 -20.94 10.68 -12.28
N PRO A 42 -20.22 10.66 -11.14
CA PRO A 42 -20.44 9.65 -10.09
C PRO A 42 -21.89 9.60 -9.61
N GLU A 43 -22.52 10.76 -9.37
CA GLU A 43 -23.93 10.81 -8.95
C GLU A 43 -24.88 10.27 -10.04
N ARG A 44 -24.57 10.55 -11.31
CA ARG A 44 -25.34 10.05 -12.46
C ARG A 44 -25.15 8.56 -12.75
N LEU A 45 -24.04 7.98 -12.26
CA LEU A 45 -23.72 6.56 -12.42
C LEU A 45 -24.12 5.71 -11.20
N ILE A 46 -24.67 6.30 -10.14
CA ILE A 46 -24.99 5.57 -8.89
C ILE A 46 -25.89 4.36 -9.14
N TRP A 47 -26.79 4.42 -10.11
CA TRP A 47 -27.66 3.32 -10.52
C TRP A 47 -26.91 2.09 -11.04
N THR A 48 -25.67 2.26 -11.54
CA THR A 48 -24.86 1.15 -12.04
C THR A 48 -24.42 0.20 -10.94
N THR A 49 -24.40 0.68 -9.69
CA THR A 49 -24.07 -0.13 -8.51
C THR A 49 -25.15 -1.18 -8.26
N ASP A 50 -26.42 -0.80 -8.42
CA ASP A 50 -27.57 -1.68 -8.22
C ASP A 50 -27.82 -2.59 -9.43
N ALA A 51 -27.51 -2.10 -10.64
CA ALA A 51 -27.68 -2.80 -11.92
C ALA A 51 -26.41 -3.55 -12.41
N SER A 52 -25.36 -3.62 -11.60
CA SER A 52 -24.06 -4.19 -12.00
C SER A 52 -24.14 -5.65 -12.47
N ALA A 53 -25.10 -6.44 -11.94
CA ALA A 53 -25.30 -7.84 -12.33
C ALA A 53 -25.95 -7.98 -13.73
N GLU A 54 -26.59 -6.94 -14.26
CA GLU A 54 -27.30 -6.93 -15.54
C GLU A 54 -26.53 -6.25 -16.67
N LEU A 55 -25.44 -5.53 -16.33
CA LEU A 55 -24.60 -4.84 -17.33
C LEU A 55 -23.60 -5.81 -17.94
N PRO A 56 -23.35 -5.74 -19.28
CA PRO A 56 -22.21 -6.40 -19.87
C PRO A 56 -20.91 -6.03 -19.18
N GLU A 57 -20.06 -7.00 -18.87
CA GLU A 57 -18.82 -6.82 -18.09
C GLU A 57 -17.94 -5.70 -18.65
N GLU A 58 -17.80 -5.62 -19.96
CA GLU A 58 -17.03 -4.57 -20.66
C GLU A 58 -17.59 -3.18 -20.36
N LEU A 59 -18.90 -3.02 -20.40
CA LEU A 59 -19.56 -1.74 -20.14
C LEU A 59 -19.44 -1.37 -18.66
N ALA A 60 -19.67 -2.30 -17.75
CA ALA A 60 -19.51 -2.07 -16.31
C ALA A 60 -18.08 -1.64 -15.97
N ALA A 61 -17.08 -2.32 -16.53
CA ALA A 61 -15.66 -1.98 -16.33
C ALA A 61 -15.30 -0.59 -16.87
N ALA A 62 -15.85 -0.20 -18.03
CA ALA A 62 -15.62 1.12 -18.61
C ALA A 62 -16.28 2.23 -17.76
N LEU A 63 -17.54 2.03 -17.33
CA LEU A 63 -18.26 2.99 -16.50
C LEU A 63 -17.58 3.20 -15.16
N ALA A 64 -17.08 2.13 -14.51
CA ALA A 64 -16.32 2.22 -13.27
C ALA A 64 -15.01 3.03 -13.42
N ARG A 65 -14.39 3.01 -14.60
CA ARG A 65 -13.20 3.85 -14.85
C ARG A 65 -13.55 5.31 -15.10
N PHE A 66 -14.63 5.59 -15.83
CA PHE A 66 -15.14 6.96 -15.96
C PHE A 66 -15.52 7.54 -14.61
N ASP A 67 -16.15 6.74 -13.74
CA ASP A 67 -16.49 7.12 -12.38
C ASP A 67 -15.25 7.53 -11.57
N ARG A 68 -14.20 6.70 -11.55
CA ARG A 68 -12.95 7.04 -10.86
C ARG A 68 -12.26 8.28 -11.44
N ALA A 69 -12.21 8.40 -12.76
CA ALA A 69 -11.65 9.59 -13.38
C ALA A 69 -12.42 10.85 -12.98
N ALA A 70 -13.76 10.77 -12.95
CA ALA A 70 -14.63 11.86 -12.53
C ALA A 70 -14.47 12.24 -11.05
N GLN A 71 -14.30 11.25 -10.16
CA GLN A 71 -13.99 11.51 -8.74
C GLN A 71 -12.69 12.29 -8.58
N HIS A 72 -11.64 11.97 -9.36
CA HIS A 72 -10.39 12.73 -9.35
C HIS A 72 -10.58 14.15 -9.90
N VAL A 73 -11.46 14.36 -10.88
CA VAL A 73 -11.83 15.70 -11.34
C VAL A 73 -12.57 16.47 -10.25
N GLY A 74 -13.49 15.83 -9.51
CA GLY A 74 -14.15 16.42 -8.35
C GLY A 74 -13.14 16.87 -7.27
N GLN A 75 -12.16 16.03 -6.98
CA GLN A 75 -11.05 16.39 -6.08
C GLN A 75 -10.28 17.61 -6.60
N TYR A 76 -9.89 17.63 -7.88
CA TYR A 76 -9.22 18.77 -8.50
C TYR A 76 -9.96 20.09 -8.26
N LEU A 77 -11.27 20.12 -8.44
CA LEU A 77 -12.09 21.33 -8.32
C LEU A 77 -12.20 21.87 -6.88
N THR A 78 -11.99 21.00 -5.88
CA THR A 78 -12.07 21.38 -4.45
C THR A 78 -10.72 21.71 -3.82
N LEU A 79 -9.61 21.37 -4.47
CA LEU A 79 -8.27 21.61 -3.96
C LEU A 79 -7.80 23.03 -4.24
N ASN A 80 -7.13 23.65 -3.26
CA ASN A 80 -6.55 25.00 -3.40
C ASN A 80 -5.04 24.97 -3.74
N SER A 81 -4.36 23.82 -3.54
CA SER A 81 -2.95 23.66 -3.83
C SER A 81 -2.73 23.31 -5.30
N PRO A 82 -1.99 24.10 -6.08
CA PRO A 82 -1.66 23.80 -7.47
C PRO A 82 -0.99 22.43 -7.65
N TYR A 83 -0.15 22.03 -6.71
CA TYR A 83 0.49 20.72 -6.75
C TYR A 83 -0.54 19.59 -6.60
N ARG A 84 -1.44 19.66 -5.60
CA ARG A 84 -2.50 18.66 -5.39
C ARG A 84 -3.50 18.67 -6.54
N GLN A 85 -3.80 19.81 -7.10
CA GLN A 85 -4.61 19.96 -8.31
C GLN A 85 -3.98 19.19 -9.48
N ARG A 86 -2.67 19.38 -9.71
CA ARG A 86 -1.91 18.66 -10.74
C ARG A 86 -1.93 17.15 -10.50
N GLU A 87 -1.76 16.72 -9.27
CA GLU A 87 -1.81 15.29 -8.92
C GLU A 87 -3.19 14.68 -9.19
N ALA A 88 -4.26 15.35 -8.82
CA ALA A 88 -5.62 14.89 -9.08
C ALA A 88 -5.91 14.78 -10.59
N LEU A 89 -5.51 15.77 -11.38
CA LEU A 89 -5.63 15.73 -12.85
C LEU A 89 -4.76 14.62 -13.46
N ALA A 90 -3.55 14.37 -12.96
CA ALA A 90 -2.69 13.29 -13.43
C ALA A 90 -3.32 11.91 -13.19
N ARG A 91 -3.98 11.72 -12.04
CA ARG A 91 -4.75 10.49 -11.73
C ARG A 91 -5.94 10.33 -12.67
N ALA A 92 -6.72 11.40 -12.91
CA ALA A 92 -7.84 11.38 -13.85
C ALA A 92 -7.38 11.03 -15.28
N LEU A 93 -6.27 11.62 -15.74
CA LEU A 93 -5.65 11.31 -17.03
C LEU A 93 -5.20 9.84 -17.10
N SER A 94 -4.56 9.32 -16.07
CA SER A 94 -4.08 7.92 -16.01
C SER A 94 -5.23 6.93 -16.13
N GLU A 95 -6.35 7.15 -15.45
CA GLU A 95 -7.55 6.32 -15.54
C GLU A 95 -8.14 6.37 -16.97
N THR A 96 -8.26 7.58 -17.53
CA THR A 96 -8.80 7.81 -18.89
C THR A 96 -7.91 7.16 -19.95
N GLU A 97 -6.59 7.31 -19.87
CA GLU A 97 -5.63 6.67 -20.80
C GLU A 97 -5.62 5.15 -20.69
N SER A 98 -5.75 4.62 -19.46
CA SER A 98 -5.86 3.18 -19.23
C SER A 98 -7.15 2.62 -19.84
N LEU A 99 -8.26 3.34 -19.71
CA LEU A 99 -9.53 3.01 -20.34
C LEU A 99 -9.40 3.05 -21.87
N ARG A 100 -8.83 4.12 -22.43
CA ARG A 100 -8.61 4.29 -23.85
C ARG A 100 -7.82 3.11 -24.45
N ARG A 101 -6.71 2.72 -23.80
CA ARG A 101 -5.91 1.56 -24.24
C ARG A 101 -6.70 0.26 -24.23
N SER A 102 -7.53 0.03 -23.22
CA SER A 102 -8.37 -1.17 -23.16
C SER A 102 -9.44 -1.19 -24.26
N LEU A 103 -10.02 -0.03 -24.58
CA LEU A 103 -11.07 0.09 -25.61
C LEU A 103 -10.54 -0.04 -27.04
N ILE A 104 -9.28 0.36 -27.31
CA ILE A 104 -8.64 0.19 -28.64
C ILE A 104 -8.51 -1.28 -29.02
N VAL A 105 -8.25 -2.17 -28.07
CA VAL A 105 -8.08 -3.61 -28.33
C VAL A 105 -9.37 -4.40 -28.13
N SER A 106 -10.45 -3.76 -27.70
CA SER A 106 -11.74 -4.39 -27.48
C SER A 106 -12.52 -4.50 -28.77
N SER A 107 -13.12 -5.66 -29.01
CA SER A 107 -14.09 -5.92 -30.10
C SER A 107 -15.55 -5.75 -29.66
N GLY A 108 -15.77 -5.22 -28.45
CA GLY A 108 -17.08 -5.06 -27.86
C GLY A 108 -17.97 -4.05 -28.59
N ARG A 109 -19.27 -4.29 -28.54
CA ARG A 109 -20.29 -3.46 -29.23
C ARG A 109 -20.23 -1.98 -28.85
N TYR A 110 -19.84 -1.68 -27.63
CA TYR A 110 -19.83 -0.31 -27.06
C TYR A 110 -18.46 0.37 -27.19
N ALA A 111 -17.40 -0.38 -27.48
CA ALA A 111 -16.03 0.11 -27.50
C ALA A 111 -15.81 1.35 -28.38
N PRO A 112 -16.32 1.44 -29.62
CA PRO A 112 -16.07 2.63 -30.46
C PRO A 112 -16.64 3.93 -29.86
N ARG A 113 -17.82 3.84 -29.28
CA ARG A 113 -18.48 5.01 -28.67
C ARG A 113 -17.87 5.44 -27.35
N LEU A 114 -17.53 4.46 -26.51
CA LEU A 114 -16.78 4.71 -25.26
C LEU A 114 -15.38 5.26 -25.54
N LEU A 115 -14.72 4.79 -26.60
CA LEU A 115 -13.42 5.30 -27.04
C LEU A 115 -13.50 6.77 -27.46
N GLN A 116 -14.55 7.18 -28.18
CA GLN A 116 -14.77 8.58 -28.54
C GLN A 116 -14.87 9.44 -27.29
N VAL A 117 -15.68 9.04 -26.30
CA VAL A 117 -15.83 9.75 -25.03
C VAL A 117 -14.50 9.81 -24.27
N ALA A 118 -13.77 8.68 -24.18
CA ALA A 118 -12.48 8.63 -23.50
C ALA A 118 -11.41 9.53 -24.16
N ASN A 119 -11.42 9.64 -25.49
CA ASN A 119 -10.54 10.55 -26.20
C ASN A 119 -10.85 12.00 -25.87
N GLU A 120 -12.12 12.38 -25.78
CA GLU A 120 -12.51 13.74 -25.47
C GLU A 120 -12.21 14.11 -24.01
N TRP A 121 -12.47 13.21 -23.07
CA TRP A 121 -12.04 13.39 -21.69
C TRP A 121 -10.51 13.56 -21.60
N GLY A 122 -9.75 12.70 -22.28
CA GLY A 122 -8.29 12.81 -22.33
C GLY A 122 -7.82 14.17 -22.85
N ARG A 123 -8.45 14.69 -23.91
CA ARG A 123 -8.13 16.01 -24.47
C ARG A 123 -8.40 17.15 -23.46
N LEU A 124 -9.55 17.12 -22.81
CA LEU A 124 -9.94 18.12 -21.82
C LEU A 124 -9.00 18.13 -20.60
N LEU A 125 -8.77 16.96 -20.03
CA LEU A 125 -7.90 16.78 -18.89
C LEU A 125 -6.45 17.15 -19.22
N TYR A 126 -5.99 16.88 -20.44
CA TYR A 126 -4.66 17.28 -20.89
C TYR A 126 -4.52 18.80 -20.94
N VAL A 127 -5.47 19.49 -21.57
CA VAL A 127 -5.45 20.97 -21.67
C VAL A 127 -5.41 21.61 -20.28
N GLU A 128 -6.22 21.12 -19.34
CA GLU A 128 -6.25 21.66 -17.99
C GLU A 128 -4.97 21.31 -17.20
N SER A 129 -4.40 20.10 -17.43
CA SER A 129 -3.15 19.71 -16.77
C SER A 129 -1.96 20.56 -17.20
N GLU A 130 -1.90 20.99 -18.48
CA GLU A 130 -0.88 21.93 -18.97
C GLU A 130 -1.00 23.29 -18.28
N LYS A 131 -2.23 23.81 -18.15
CA LYS A 131 -2.49 25.07 -17.46
C LYS A 131 -2.09 25.03 -15.99
N VAL A 132 -2.46 23.96 -15.28
CA VAL A 132 -2.08 23.77 -13.88
C VAL A 132 -0.56 23.55 -13.76
N ARG A 133 0.10 22.91 -14.73
CA ARG A 133 1.56 22.77 -14.77
C ARG A 133 2.26 24.14 -14.81
N ASP A 134 1.76 25.05 -15.63
CA ASP A 134 2.31 26.40 -15.74
C ASP A 134 2.09 27.19 -14.43
N LEU A 135 0.91 27.05 -13.82
CA LEU A 135 0.63 27.62 -12.49
C LEU A 135 1.53 27.02 -11.40
N THR A 136 1.75 25.71 -11.44
CA THR A 136 2.59 25.01 -10.46
C THR A 136 4.07 25.44 -10.59
N SER A 137 4.55 25.68 -11.82
CA SER A 137 5.92 26.18 -12.05
C SER A 137 6.11 27.63 -11.57
N ALA A 138 5.05 28.42 -11.56
CA ALA A 138 5.04 29.78 -11.04
C ALA A 138 4.78 29.86 -9.52
N ALA A 139 4.20 28.81 -8.93
CA ALA A 139 3.91 28.74 -7.51
C ALA A 139 5.18 28.50 -6.69
N ARG A 140 5.29 29.19 -5.55
CA ARG A 140 6.36 28.98 -4.58
C ARG A 140 6.15 27.76 -3.69
N GLU A 141 5.11 26.96 -3.95
CA GLU A 141 4.73 25.79 -3.15
C GLU A 141 5.71 24.63 -3.38
N ILE A 142 6.16 24.02 -2.30
CA ILE A 142 6.96 22.79 -2.30
C ILE A 142 6.01 21.62 -2.49
N PRO A 143 6.21 20.73 -3.49
CA PRO A 143 5.46 19.50 -3.59
C PRO A 143 5.61 18.63 -2.33
N ASN A 144 4.50 18.15 -1.77
CA ASN A 144 4.57 17.28 -0.60
C ASN A 144 4.27 15.82 -0.96
N PRO A 145 5.30 15.00 -1.27
CA PRO A 145 5.14 13.61 -1.65
C PRO A 145 5.06 12.66 -0.44
N PHE A 146 5.33 13.16 0.77
CA PHE A 146 5.38 12.33 1.95
C PHE A 146 4.00 11.83 2.35
N VAL A 147 3.91 10.54 2.72
CA VAL A 147 2.65 9.88 3.06
C VAL A 147 2.66 9.56 4.56
N SER A 148 1.73 10.17 5.29
CA SER A 148 1.56 9.87 6.71
C SER A 148 0.59 8.69 6.88
N GLY A 149 1.14 7.51 7.20
CA GLY A 149 0.37 6.39 7.71
C GLY A 149 -0.02 5.29 6.73
N ASN A 150 -0.07 5.53 5.44
CA ASN A 150 -0.39 4.49 4.45
C ASN A 150 0.86 3.73 3.99
N ALA A 151 0.67 2.46 3.57
CA ALA A 151 1.74 1.72 2.90
C ALA A 151 1.97 2.32 1.51
N ILE A 152 3.25 2.46 1.13
CA ILE A 152 3.65 2.95 -0.19
C ILE A 152 3.16 1.96 -1.25
N ALA A 153 2.37 2.43 -2.20
CA ALA A 153 1.86 1.62 -3.29
C ALA A 153 2.96 1.30 -4.33
N GLU A 154 2.72 0.29 -5.15
CA GLU A 154 3.66 -0.10 -6.24
C GLU A 154 3.96 1.06 -7.19
N THR A 155 3.00 1.96 -7.41
CA THR A 155 3.12 3.14 -8.26
C THR A 155 3.88 4.30 -7.63
N GLU A 156 4.04 4.33 -6.31
CA GLU A 156 4.69 5.39 -5.55
C GLU A 156 6.18 5.11 -5.34
N GLN A 157 6.89 4.77 -6.41
CA GLN A 157 8.28 4.29 -6.37
C GLN A 157 9.27 5.33 -5.83
N ASN A 158 8.99 6.60 -6.04
CA ASN A 158 9.92 7.69 -5.73
C ASN A 158 10.10 7.89 -4.22
N VAL A 159 9.06 7.63 -3.43
CA VAL A 159 9.11 7.73 -1.96
C VAL A 159 9.49 6.41 -1.28
N PHE A 160 9.71 5.33 -2.05
CA PHE A 160 10.26 4.09 -1.56
C PHE A 160 11.78 4.09 -1.67
N THR A 161 12.46 4.13 -0.56
CA THR A 161 13.92 4.18 -0.50
C THR A 161 14.52 3.03 0.30
N GLY A 162 15.77 2.72 0.01
CA GLY A 162 16.53 1.71 0.74
C GLY A 162 16.03 0.27 0.52
N ARG A 163 16.17 -0.53 1.56
CA ARG A 163 15.69 -1.93 1.63
C ARG A 163 16.30 -2.89 0.61
N ARG A 164 17.36 -2.50 -0.06
CA ARG A 164 18.09 -3.38 -1.01
C ARG A 164 18.71 -4.58 -0.32
N ASP A 165 19.09 -4.41 0.95
CA ASP A 165 19.58 -5.48 1.82
C ASP A 165 18.50 -6.54 2.06
N ILE A 166 17.26 -6.12 2.37
CA ILE A 166 16.10 -6.99 2.55
C ILE A 166 15.80 -7.79 1.28
N VAL A 167 15.75 -7.09 0.13
CA VAL A 167 15.49 -7.74 -1.18
C VAL A 167 16.58 -8.76 -1.50
N ARG A 168 17.87 -8.43 -1.31
CA ARG A 168 18.99 -9.36 -1.51
C ARG A 168 18.92 -10.56 -0.58
N GLN A 169 18.50 -10.37 0.68
CA GLN A 169 18.31 -11.48 1.63
C GLN A 169 17.19 -12.42 1.18
N ILE A 170 16.07 -11.86 0.66
CA ILE A 170 14.97 -12.65 0.09
C ILE A 170 15.47 -13.44 -1.11
N GLU A 171 16.10 -12.79 -2.09
CA GLU A 171 16.65 -13.45 -3.29
C GLU A 171 17.67 -14.55 -2.95
N ALA A 172 18.67 -14.23 -2.13
CA ALA A 172 19.69 -15.17 -1.73
C ALA A 172 19.11 -16.38 -0.95
N SER A 173 18.09 -16.14 -0.16
CA SER A 173 17.41 -17.19 0.59
C SER A 173 16.70 -18.18 -0.32
N VAL A 174 16.11 -17.70 -1.42
CA VAL A 174 15.33 -18.54 -2.34
C VAL A 174 16.18 -19.15 -3.44
N LEU A 175 17.11 -18.41 -4.03
CA LEU A 175 17.94 -18.89 -5.14
C LEU A 175 19.04 -19.86 -4.70
N GLY A 176 19.61 -19.67 -3.52
CA GLY A 176 20.72 -20.45 -3.00
C GLY A 176 20.34 -21.75 -2.30
N ALA A 177 19.05 -22.06 -2.17
CA ALA A 177 18.60 -23.21 -1.39
C ALA A 177 18.24 -24.41 -2.27
N MET A 178 18.73 -25.62 -1.90
CA MET A 178 18.29 -26.88 -2.50
C MET A 178 16.82 -27.21 -2.17
N GLN A 179 16.37 -26.80 -0.99
CA GLN A 179 14.95 -26.80 -0.59
C GLN A 179 14.51 -25.37 -0.35
N THR A 180 13.36 -24.99 -0.90
CA THR A 180 12.82 -23.64 -0.77
C THR A 180 12.46 -23.33 0.69
N PRO A 181 13.13 -22.38 1.34
CA PRO A 181 12.83 -22.04 2.71
C PRO A 181 11.53 -21.28 2.84
N THR A 182 10.87 -21.41 3.97
CA THR A 182 9.89 -20.42 4.43
C THR A 182 10.62 -19.13 4.79
N LEU A 183 10.07 -18.00 4.43
CA LEU A 183 10.57 -16.69 4.83
C LEU A 183 9.64 -16.07 5.87
N LEU A 184 10.21 -15.42 6.88
CA LEU A 184 9.49 -14.61 7.85
C LEU A 184 10.05 -13.19 7.82
N LEU A 185 9.34 -12.28 7.16
CA LEU A 185 9.64 -10.85 7.17
C LEU A 185 8.95 -10.21 8.38
N HIS A 186 9.69 -9.94 9.43
CA HIS A 186 9.13 -9.47 10.69
C HIS A 186 9.75 -8.15 11.18
N GLY A 187 9.04 -7.47 12.02
CA GLY A 187 9.48 -6.22 12.65
C GLY A 187 8.29 -5.41 13.15
N PRO A 188 8.50 -4.41 13.98
CA PRO A 188 7.45 -3.60 14.56
C PRO A 188 6.48 -3.01 13.52
N ARG A 189 5.32 -2.58 13.96
CA ARG A 189 4.36 -1.90 13.10
C ARG A 189 4.96 -0.61 12.51
N ARG A 190 4.50 -0.21 11.33
CA ARG A 190 4.95 1.02 10.64
C ARG A 190 6.44 1.04 10.22
N MET A 191 7.08 -0.14 10.12
CA MET A 191 8.45 -0.28 9.58
C MET A 191 8.51 -0.40 8.05
N GLY A 192 7.36 -0.33 7.37
CA GLY A 192 7.29 -0.39 5.92
C GLY A 192 7.29 -1.82 5.35
N LYS A 193 6.90 -2.84 6.12
CA LYS A 193 6.79 -4.24 5.66
C LYS A 193 5.88 -4.39 4.44
N THR A 194 4.65 -3.92 4.53
CA THR A 194 3.68 -3.91 3.42
C THR A 194 4.20 -3.10 2.22
N SER A 195 4.90 -1.98 2.46
CA SER A 195 5.54 -1.20 1.39
C SER A 195 6.61 -2.03 0.66
N ILE A 196 7.42 -2.82 1.39
CA ILE A 196 8.38 -3.75 0.79
C ILE A 196 7.63 -4.74 -0.10
N LEU A 197 6.57 -5.38 0.42
CA LEU A 197 5.77 -6.36 -0.34
C LEU A 197 5.21 -5.77 -1.64
N ASN A 198 4.66 -4.56 -1.58
CA ASN A 198 4.11 -3.86 -2.73
C ASN A 198 5.17 -3.56 -3.80
N GLN A 199 6.43 -3.40 -3.41
CA GLN A 199 7.54 -3.14 -4.33
C GLN A 199 8.24 -4.41 -4.84
N LEU A 200 8.02 -5.59 -4.24
CA LEU A 200 8.63 -6.85 -4.67
C LEU A 200 8.43 -7.16 -6.16
N PRO A 201 7.25 -6.92 -6.78
CA PRO A 201 7.07 -7.20 -8.21
C PRO A 201 8.06 -6.47 -9.12
N ARG A 202 8.53 -5.30 -8.69
CA ARG A 202 9.53 -4.49 -9.39
C ARG A 202 10.97 -4.82 -8.98
N LEU A 203 11.18 -5.11 -7.70
CA LEU A 203 12.51 -5.27 -7.12
C LEU A 203 13.11 -6.66 -7.36
N LEU A 204 12.25 -7.70 -7.38
CA LEU A 204 12.66 -9.06 -7.68
C LEU A 204 12.75 -9.29 -9.19
N GLY A 205 13.73 -10.07 -9.60
CA GLY A 205 13.94 -10.46 -10.99
C GLY A 205 12.76 -11.20 -11.62
N PRO A 206 12.81 -11.47 -12.96
CA PRO A 206 11.73 -12.11 -13.68
C PRO A 206 11.44 -13.55 -13.23
N ASP A 207 12.39 -14.19 -12.54
CA ASP A 207 12.27 -15.54 -12.00
C ASP A 207 11.35 -15.62 -10.78
N PHE A 208 10.80 -14.50 -10.33
CA PHE A 208 9.87 -14.42 -9.22
C PHE A 208 8.52 -13.85 -9.64
N ALA A 209 7.44 -14.49 -9.20
CA ALA A 209 6.08 -14.01 -9.30
C ALA A 209 5.52 -13.71 -7.89
N PRO A 210 5.88 -12.55 -7.28
CA PRO A 210 5.39 -12.19 -5.96
C PRO A 210 3.89 -11.87 -5.99
N THR A 211 3.17 -12.43 -5.03
CA THR A 211 1.74 -12.28 -4.84
C THR A 211 1.47 -11.92 -3.40
N VAL A 212 0.92 -10.74 -3.16
CA VAL A 212 0.60 -10.27 -1.81
C VAL A 212 -0.85 -10.60 -1.47
N VAL A 213 -1.03 -11.25 -0.33
CA VAL A 213 -2.32 -11.58 0.26
C VAL A 213 -2.42 -10.86 1.59
N ASP A 214 -3.36 -9.94 1.70
CA ASP A 214 -3.70 -9.26 2.95
C ASP A 214 -4.56 -10.19 3.81
N CYS A 215 -4.00 -10.67 4.93
CA CYS A 215 -4.70 -11.54 5.87
C CYS A 215 -5.73 -10.79 6.75
N GLN A 216 -5.83 -9.47 6.65
CA GLN A 216 -6.93 -8.69 7.27
C GLN A 216 -8.23 -8.79 6.46
N ASN A 217 -8.16 -9.28 5.21
CA ASN A 217 -9.35 -9.46 4.38
C ASN A 217 -10.32 -10.47 5.04
N PRO A 218 -11.63 -10.14 5.19
CA PRO A 218 -12.60 -11.03 5.82
C PRO A 218 -12.66 -12.45 5.23
N ALA A 219 -12.39 -12.59 3.93
CA ALA A 219 -12.33 -13.90 3.25
C ALA A 219 -11.30 -14.87 3.87
N VAL A 220 -10.32 -14.35 4.61
CA VAL A 220 -9.25 -15.15 5.25
C VAL A 220 -9.77 -15.89 6.48
N THR A 221 -10.76 -15.35 7.18
CA THR A 221 -11.26 -15.91 8.44
C THR A 221 -12.64 -16.52 8.33
N GLU A 222 -13.33 -16.36 7.19
CA GLU A 222 -14.71 -16.82 6.99
C GLU A 222 -14.82 -18.35 6.95
N SER A 223 -14.07 -19.01 6.06
CA SER A 223 -14.00 -20.46 5.95
C SER A 223 -12.75 -20.90 5.19
N ALA A 224 -12.35 -22.18 5.33
CA ALA A 224 -11.25 -22.76 4.57
C ALA A 224 -11.48 -22.62 3.05
N GLY A 225 -12.68 -22.91 2.55
CA GLY A 225 -12.99 -22.78 1.12
C GLY A 225 -12.89 -21.35 0.61
N THR A 226 -13.39 -20.36 1.38
CA THR A 226 -13.31 -18.95 1.02
C THR A 226 -11.86 -18.47 1.01
N LEU A 227 -11.06 -18.85 2.02
CA LEU A 227 -9.62 -18.53 2.07
C LEU A 227 -8.89 -19.11 0.87
N LEU A 228 -9.04 -20.41 0.57
CA LEU A 228 -8.31 -21.07 -0.51
C LEU A 228 -8.72 -20.53 -1.89
N ARG A 229 -9.99 -20.17 -2.08
CA ARG A 229 -10.45 -19.44 -3.26
C ARG A 229 -9.76 -18.08 -3.38
N TYR A 230 -9.69 -17.33 -2.28
CA TYR A 230 -9.03 -16.02 -2.25
C TYR A 230 -7.53 -16.15 -2.59
N LEU A 231 -6.82 -17.14 -2.02
CA LEU A 231 -5.42 -17.42 -2.31
C LEU A 231 -5.21 -17.79 -3.78
N SER A 232 -6.03 -18.69 -4.34
CA SER A 232 -5.91 -19.12 -5.74
C SER A 232 -6.13 -17.96 -6.70
N ARG A 233 -7.13 -17.08 -6.43
CA ARG A 233 -7.37 -15.88 -7.22
C ARG A 233 -6.18 -14.92 -7.19
N LYS A 234 -5.63 -14.66 -5.99
CA LYS A 234 -4.48 -13.76 -5.83
C LYS A 234 -3.23 -14.31 -6.53
N LEU A 235 -2.95 -15.60 -6.40
CA LEU A 235 -1.84 -16.25 -7.13
C LEU A 235 -2.03 -16.15 -8.64
N SER A 236 -3.24 -16.42 -9.16
CA SER A 236 -3.54 -16.27 -10.59
C SER A 236 -3.34 -14.82 -11.07
N GLU A 237 -3.77 -13.82 -10.29
CA GLU A 237 -3.55 -12.39 -10.58
C GLU A 237 -2.05 -12.04 -10.61
N GLY A 238 -1.27 -12.51 -9.64
CA GLY A 238 0.18 -12.28 -9.56
C GLY A 238 0.94 -12.92 -10.73
N LEU A 239 0.60 -14.15 -11.09
CA LEU A 239 1.19 -14.89 -12.20
C LEU A 239 0.84 -14.26 -13.56
N ARG A 240 -0.37 -13.75 -13.73
CA ARG A 240 -0.81 -13.06 -14.94
C ARG A 240 0.05 -11.83 -15.24
N ARG A 241 0.54 -11.12 -14.23
CA ARG A 241 1.52 -10.02 -14.39
C ARG A 241 2.84 -10.49 -14.99
N ARG A 242 3.19 -11.77 -14.79
CA ARG A 242 4.35 -12.45 -15.38
C ARG A 242 4.00 -13.22 -16.66
N ARG A 243 2.81 -12.97 -17.24
CA ARG A 243 2.29 -13.62 -18.46
C ARG A 243 2.10 -15.14 -18.32
N VAL A 244 1.88 -15.62 -17.10
CA VAL A 244 1.51 -17.01 -16.83
C VAL A 244 0.02 -17.06 -16.52
N ALA A 245 -0.75 -17.75 -17.34
CA ALA A 245 -2.19 -17.89 -17.16
C ALA A 245 -2.50 -19.16 -16.35
N VAL A 246 -3.13 -18.98 -15.20
CA VAL A 246 -3.63 -20.07 -14.35
C VAL A 246 -5.03 -19.67 -13.90
N GLU A 247 -6.02 -20.52 -14.11
CA GLU A 247 -7.39 -20.24 -13.69
C GLU A 247 -7.54 -20.41 -12.18
N PRO A 248 -8.20 -19.48 -11.46
CA PRO A 248 -8.42 -19.61 -10.03
C PRO A 248 -9.47 -20.66 -9.72
N LEU A 249 -9.45 -21.20 -8.50
CA LEU A 249 -10.44 -22.16 -8.01
C LEU A 249 -11.81 -21.51 -7.84
N THR A 250 -12.87 -22.25 -8.22
CA THR A 250 -14.26 -21.86 -8.01
C THR A 250 -14.76 -22.30 -6.64
N ALA A 251 -15.83 -21.66 -6.14
CA ALA A 251 -16.48 -22.07 -4.88
C ALA A 251 -17.00 -23.52 -4.96
N ALA A 252 -17.53 -23.94 -6.11
CA ALA A 252 -18.02 -25.29 -6.31
C ALA A 252 -16.92 -26.36 -6.22
N ALA A 253 -15.73 -26.08 -6.76
CA ALA A 253 -14.60 -27.01 -6.66
C ALA A 253 -14.12 -27.21 -5.21
N LEU A 254 -14.23 -26.19 -4.35
CA LEU A 254 -13.78 -26.22 -2.95
C LEU A 254 -14.83 -26.70 -1.95
N ALA A 255 -16.01 -27.17 -2.41
CA ALA A 255 -17.15 -27.43 -1.54
C ALA A 255 -16.98 -28.65 -0.63
N GLN A 256 -16.29 -29.70 -1.06
CA GLN A 256 -16.18 -30.96 -0.29
C GLN A 256 -14.80 -31.16 0.34
N GLU A 257 -13.73 -31.09 -0.45
CA GLU A 257 -12.36 -31.37 -0.01
C GLU A 257 -11.42 -30.19 -0.33
N PRO A 258 -11.63 -29.02 0.34
CA PRO A 258 -10.97 -27.78 -0.08
C PRO A 258 -9.44 -27.86 -0.06
N PHE A 259 -8.84 -28.58 0.89
CA PHE A 259 -7.38 -28.66 0.98
C PHE A 259 -6.77 -29.59 -0.06
N ALA A 260 -7.41 -30.72 -0.38
CA ALA A 260 -6.95 -31.65 -1.43
C ALA A 260 -7.02 -30.97 -2.80
N VAL A 261 -8.15 -30.34 -3.12
CA VAL A 261 -8.35 -29.60 -4.36
C VAL A 261 -7.35 -28.44 -4.50
N PHE A 262 -7.03 -27.75 -3.42
CA PHE A 262 -6.05 -26.69 -3.45
C PHE A 262 -4.63 -27.21 -3.68
N ASP A 263 -4.25 -28.35 -3.11
CA ASP A 263 -2.95 -28.96 -3.35
C ASP A 263 -2.78 -29.45 -4.80
N GLU A 264 -3.81 -30.09 -5.37
CA GLU A 264 -3.84 -30.48 -6.79
C GLU A 264 -3.72 -29.26 -7.71
N TRP A 265 -4.41 -28.17 -7.34
CA TRP A 265 -4.32 -26.91 -8.08
C TRP A 265 -2.92 -26.28 -8.01
N LEU A 266 -2.26 -26.31 -6.85
CA LEU A 266 -0.86 -25.87 -6.70
C LEU A 266 0.09 -26.72 -7.52
N GLU A 267 -0.15 -28.03 -7.63
CA GLU A 267 0.64 -28.92 -8.49
C GLU A 267 0.48 -28.56 -9.96
N ALA A 268 -0.76 -28.31 -10.41
CA ALA A 268 -1.02 -27.87 -11.77
C ALA A 268 -0.40 -26.51 -12.07
N LEU A 269 -0.50 -25.55 -11.11
CA LEU A 269 0.18 -24.26 -11.18
C LEU A 269 1.68 -24.43 -11.36
N GLU A 270 2.31 -25.27 -10.56
CA GLU A 270 3.75 -25.50 -10.59
C GLU A 270 4.24 -26.04 -11.93
N ARG A 271 3.46 -26.92 -12.58
CA ARG A 271 3.73 -27.42 -13.93
C ARG A 271 3.64 -26.33 -15.00
N THR A 272 2.79 -25.31 -14.83
CA THR A 272 2.63 -24.22 -15.80
C THR A 272 3.68 -23.13 -15.68
N LEU A 273 4.42 -23.07 -14.56
CA LEU A 273 5.45 -22.06 -14.38
C LEU A 273 6.60 -22.25 -15.41
N PRO A 274 7.10 -21.19 -16.04
CA PRO A 274 8.32 -21.24 -16.85
C PRO A 274 9.52 -21.82 -16.08
N SER A 275 10.49 -22.40 -16.78
CA SER A 275 11.70 -22.94 -16.13
C SER A 275 12.40 -21.86 -15.30
N GLY A 276 12.78 -22.18 -14.08
CA GLY A 276 13.44 -21.26 -13.16
C GLY A 276 12.48 -20.33 -12.37
N MET A 277 11.25 -20.11 -12.86
CA MET A 277 10.30 -19.22 -12.18
C MET A 277 9.74 -19.86 -10.90
N ARG A 278 9.57 -19.03 -9.88
CA ARG A 278 8.96 -19.37 -8.58
C ARG A 278 7.79 -18.45 -8.27
N ALA A 279 6.67 -19.01 -7.83
CA ALA A 279 5.55 -18.26 -7.28
C ALA A 279 5.87 -17.93 -5.81
N LEU A 280 5.91 -16.65 -5.45
CA LEU A 280 6.18 -16.20 -4.09
C LEU A 280 4.86 -15.72 -3.46
N LEU A 281 4.27 -16.55 -2.60
CA LEU A 281 3.06 -16.24 -1.86
C LEU A 281 3.42 -15.51 -0.57
N CYS A 282 3.12 -14.21 -0.52
CA CYS A 282 3.36 -13.34 0.62
C CYS A 282 2.07 -13.17 1.42
N LEU A 283 2.03 -13.68 2.65
CA LEU A 283 0.91 -13.56 3.59
C LEU A 283 1.20 -12.39 4.53
N ASP A 284 0.61 -11.22 4.23
CA ASP A 284 0.79 -10.00 5.04
C ASP A 284 -0.17 -9.99 6.22
N GLU A 285 0.29 -9.48 7.38
CA GLU A 285 -0.41 -9.52 8.67
C GLU A 285 -0.86 -10.94 9.04
N TYR A 286 0.06 -11.92 8.82
CA TYR A 286 -0.24 -13.36 8.94
C TYR A 286 -0.73 -13.78 10.32
N GLU A 287 -0.46 -13.03 11.38
CA GLU A 287 -0.98 -13.25 12.73
C GLU A 287 -2.52 -13.25 12.81
N ARG A 288 -3.19 -12.64 11.82
CA ARG A 288 -4.64 -12.71 11.68
C ARG A 288 -5.16 -14.12 11.44
N LEU A 289 -4.32 -14.99 10.89
CA LEU A 289 -4.65 -16.41 10.73
C LEU A 289 -4.82 -17.14 12.08
N GLN A 290 -4.38 -16.57 13.21
CA GLN A 290 -4.61 -17.10 14.54
C GLN A 290 -6.11 -17.32 14.82
N VAL A 291 -6.97 -16.43 14.34
CA VAL A 291 -8.43 -16.53 14.46
C VAL A 291 -8.97 -17.83 13.84
N THR A 292 -8.33 -18.33 12.78
CA THR A 292 -8.74 -19.58 12.12
C THR A 292 -8.46 -20.82 12.96
N LEU A 293 -7.43 -20.75 13.83
CA LEU A 293 -7.13 -21.84 14.77
C LEU A 293 -8.26 -21.98 15.81
N ASP A 294 -8.76 -20.86 16.30
CA ASP A 294 -9.86 -20.80 17.26
C ASP A 294 -11.17 -21.29 16.60
N ALA A 295 -11.34 -21.06 15.29
CA ALA A 295 -12.46 -21.57 14.49
C ALA A 295 -12.34 -23.07 14.16
N GLY A 296 -11.25 -23.75 14.54
CA GLY A 296 -11.07 -25.21 14.45
C GLY A 296 -10.55 -25.75 13.12
N TRP A 297 -10.47 -24.94 12.05
CA TRP A 297 -9.95 -25.38 10.74
C TRP A 297 -8.55 -24.85 10.40
N GLY A 298 -8.08 -23.84 11.13
CA GLY A 298 -6.76 -23.23 10.89
C GLY A 298 -5.59 -24.19 11.03
N GLY A 299 -5.69 -25.20 11.92
CA GLY A 299 -4.69 -26.24 12.05
C GLY A 299 -4.49 -27.03 10.74
N SER A 300 -5.58 -27.36 10.04
CA SER A 300 -5.54 -28.02 8.74
C SER A 300 -4.95 -27.11 7.67
N PHE A 301 -5.27 -25.81 7.71
CA PHE A 301 -4.67 -24.82 6.81
C PHE A 301 -3.15 -24.70 7.01
N LEU A 302 -2.67 -24.59 8.25
CA LEU A 302 -1.23 -24.52 8.52
C LEU A 302 -0.51 -25.84 8.11
N ASN A 303 -1.17 -26.99 8.23
CA ASN A 303 -0.65 -28.26 7.73
C ASN A 303 -0.58 -28.27 6.20
N ALA A 304 -1.58 -27.74 5.49
CA ALA A 304 -1.55 -27.61 4.04
C ALA A 304 -0.40 -26.68 3.58
N LEU A 305 -0.18 -25.56 4.25
CA LEU A 305 0.99 -24.69 3.98
C LEU A 305 2.31 -25.41 4.21
N ARG A 306 2.42 -26.19 5.31
CA ARG A 306 3.62 -27.01 5.57
C ARG A 306 3.83 -28.06 4.48
N HIS A 307 2.77 -28.73 4.04
CA HIS A 307 2.82 -29.69 2.93
C HIS A 307 3.33 -29.04 1.65
N THR A 308 2.80 -27.84 1.30
CA THR A 308 3.26 -27.04 0.17
C THR A 308 4.77 -26.80 0.23
N LEU A 309 5.31 -26.42 1.38
CA LEU A 309 6.74 -26.19 1.56
C LEU A 309 7.60 -27.43 1.33
N GLN A 310 7.09 -28.60 1.69
CA GLN A 310 7.82 -29.86 1.57
C GLN A 310 7.78 -30.45 0.17
N HIS A 311 6.70 -30.22 -0.57
CA HIS A 311 6.40 -30.93 -1.82
C HIS A 311 6.30 -30.02 -3.05
N ARG A 312 6.28 -28.68 -2.88
CA ARG A 312 6.13 -27.70 -3.97
C ARG A 312 7.33 -26.73 -4.03
N PRO A 313 8.49 -27.17 -4.56
CA PRO A 313 9.75 -26.40 -4.47
C PRO A 313 9.71 -25.08 -5.27
N ARG A 314 8.71 -24.90 -6.15
CA ARG A 314 8.56 -23.68 -6.91
C ARG A 314 7.49 -22.72 -6.32
N VAL A 315 6.85 -23.11 -5.22
CA VAL A 315 5.94 -22.27 -4.45
C VAL A 315 6.62 -21.87 -3.15
N VAL A 316 7.01 -20.62 -3.06
CA VAL A 316 7.72 -20.06 -1.89
C VAL A 316 6.70 -19.38 -0.99
N LEU A 317 6.74 -19.67 0.32
CA LEU A 317 5.91 -18.99 1.31
C LEU A 317 6.72 -17.91 2.03
N MET A 318 6.17 -16.72 2.10
CA MET A 318 6.69 -15.63 2.92
C MET A 318 5.58 -15.10 3.84
N PHE A 319 5.82 -15.20 5.13
CA PHE A 319 4.96 -14.61 6.15
C PHE A 319 5.47 -13.21 6.48
N THR A 320 4.57 -12.27 6.63
CA THR A 320 4.90 -10.88 6.99
C THR A 320 3.98 -10.39 8.08
N GLY A 321 4.59 -9.87 9.17
CA GLY A 321 3.81 -9.41 10.31
C GLY A 321 4.66 -8.74 11.39
N ALA A 322 4.01 -8.37 12.49
CA ALA A 322 4.67 -7.76 13.63
C ALA A 322 5.29 -8.79 14.57
N HIS A 323 4.75 -10.00 14.60
CA HIS A 323 5.13 -11.06 15.51
C HIS A 323 6.06 -12.09 14.86
N THR A 324 6.77 -12.83 15.68
CA THR A 324 7.48 -14.05 15.30
C THR A 324 6.61 -15.28 15.53
N PHE A 325 6.94 -16.42 14.93
CA PHE A 325 6.21 -17.67 15.17
C PHE A 325 6.26 -18.12 16.64
N GLN A 326 7.33 -17.77 17.36
CA GLN A 326 7.46 -18.07 18.80
C GLN A 326 6.44 -17.31 19.66
N GLU A 327 6.19 -16.05 19.33
CA GLU A 327 5.19 -15.22 20.02
C GLU A 327 3.76 -15.71 19.77
N LEU A 328 3.49 -16.31 18.60
CA LEU A 328 2.19 -16.89 18.27
C LEU A 328 1.98 -18.31 18.82
N GLY A 329 3.04 -18.94 19.32
CA GLY A 329 2.96 -20.20 20.06
C GLY A 329 3.21 -21.48 19.25
N PRO A 330 3.00 -22.66 19.88
CA PRO A 330 3.41 -23.96 19.35
C PRO A 330 2.80 -24.33 18.00
N ALA A 331 1.57 -23.93 17.75
CA ALA A 331 0.90 -24.20 16.47
C ALA A 331 1.69 -23.69 15.26
N TRP A 332 2.44 -22.62 15.42
CA TRP A 332 3.29 -22.01 14.40
C TRP A 332 4.72 -22.54 14.44
N THR A 333 5.33 -22.59 15.63
CA THR A 333 6.73 -23.01 15.77
C THR A 333 6.97 -24.42 15.29
N ASP A 334 6.06 -25.36 15.61
CA ASP A 334 6.19 -26.76 15.21
C ASP A 334 6.13 -26.98 13.70
N ARG A 335 5.49 -26.07 12.98
CA ARG A 335 5.31 -26.16 11.52
C ARG A 335 6.34 -25.39 10.73
N PHE A 336 6.85 -24.28 11.27
CA PHE A 336 7.70 -23.33 10.55
C PHE A 336 9.02 -23.05 11.27
N ILE A 337 9.54 -24.01 12.05
CA ILE A 337 10.76 -23.88 12.84
C ILE A 337 12.01 -23.55 11.99
N SER A 338 12.03 -23.99 10.72
CA SER A 338 13.13 -23.76 9.78
C SER A 338 13.00 -22.45 8.99
N ALA A 339 12.03 -21.60 9.32
CA ALA A 339 11.83 -20.35 8.61
C ALA A 339 13.04 -19.42 8.74
N ARG A 340 13.49 -18.89 7.61
CA ARG A 340 14.51 -17.83 7.59
C ARG A 340 13.89 -16.50 7.96
N ARG A 341 14.40 -15.91 9.03
CA ARG A 341 13.92 -14.63 9.53
C ARG A 341 14.64 -13.48 8.83
N VAL A 342 13.88 -12.55 8.32
CA VAL A 342 14.36 -11.29 7.76
C VAL A 342 13.76 -10.17 8.61
N ARG A 343 14.59 -9.49 9.39
CA ARG A 343 14.11 -8.42 10.27
C ARG A 343 14.05 -7.10 9.51
N VAL A 344 12.91 -6.42 9.61
CA VAL A 344 12.73 -5.06 9.10
C VAL A 344 12.84 -4.08 10.27
N SER A 345 13.86 -3.25 10.24
CA SER A 345 14.16 -2.24 11.26
C SER A 345 14.16 -0.83 10.64
N PHE A 346 14.78 0.12 11.30
CA PHE A 346 14.89 1.51 10.85
C PHE A 346 15.66 1.64 9.53
N LEU A 347 15.41 2.72 8.81
CA LEU A 347 16.23 3.12 7.67
C LEU A 347 17.56 3.66 8.15
N THR A 348 18.62 3.34 7.44
CA THR A 348 19.92 3.95 7.68
C THR A 348 19.91 5.43 7.27
N ARG A 349 20.92 6.18 7.70
CA ARG A 349 21.05 7.59 7.30
C ARG A 349 21.20 7.74 5.78
N GLU A 350 21.94 6.84 5.15
CA GLU A 350 22.13 6.81 3.69
C GLU A 350 20.83 6.52 2.93
N GLU A 351 19.91 5.78 3.55
CA GLU A 351 18.58 5.49 2.98
C GLU A 351 17.61 6.64 3.19
N VAL A 352 17.70 7.34 4.33
CA VAL A 352 16.83 8.49 4.67
C VAL A 352 17.16 9.71 3.83
N LEU A 353 18.45 9.99 3.57
CA LEU A 353 18.86 11.20 2.86
C LEU A 353 18.21 11.36 1.47
N PRO A 354 18.21 10.35 0.58
CA PRO A 354 17.51 10.46 -0.70
C PRO A 354 16.01 10.68 -0.56
N LEU A 355 15.39 10.04 0.43
CA LEU A 355 13.96 10.22 0.72
C LEU A 355 13.64 11.68 1.08
N LEU A 356 14.48 12.32 1.87
CA LEU A 356 14.25 13.69 2.33
C LEU A 356 14.65 14.75 1.31
N THR A 357 15.69 14.48 0.50
CA THR A 357 16.26 15.50 -0.40
C THR A 357 15.76 15.41 -1.84
N ARG A 358 15.34 14.22 -2.30
CA ARG A 358 14.91 13.98 -3.68
C ARG A 358 13.81 12.92 -3.76
N PRO A 359 12.70 13.08 -3.01
CA PRO A 359 11.62 12.10 -3.01
C PRO A 359 10.90 12.02 -4.37
N ILE A 360 10.83 13.12 -5.10
CA ILE A 360 10.30 13.22 -6.47
C ILE A 360 11.15 14.22 -7.29
N PRO A 361 11.13 14.16 -8.63
CA PRO A 361 11.93 15.04 -9.47
C PRO A 361 11.70 16.54 -9.26
N GLU A 362 10.44 16.92 -8.96
CA GLU A 362 10.05 18.32 -8.79
C GLU A 362 10.23 18.86 -7.36
N PHE A 363 10.80 18.05 -6.45
CA PHE A 363 11.02 18.46 -5.07
C PHE A 363 12.18 19.47 -4.97
N ASP A 364 11.86 20.69 -4.59
CA ASP A 364 12.79 21.81 -4.56
C ASP A 364 13.01 22.42 -3.17
N MET A 365 12.62 21.68 -2.12
CA MET A 365 12.96 22.03 -0.74
C MET A 365 14.46 21.87 -0.50
N THR A 366 15.05 22.83 0.18
CA THR A 366 16.45 22.81 0.62
C THR A 366 16.53 22.76 2.15
N TYR A 367 17.69 22.39 2.66
CA TYR A 367 17.94 22.27 4.08
C TYR A 367 19.15 23.13 4.49
N ALA A 368 18.96 23.99 5.46
CA ALA A 368 20.06 24.69 6.13
C ALA A 368 20.94 23.69 6.90
N ALA A 369 22.16 24.14 7.24
CA ALA A 369 23.10 23.30 7.99
C ALA A 369 22.48 22.78 9.28
N GLY A 370 22.60 21.45 9.49
CA GLY A 370 22.06 20.77 10.66
C GLY A 370 20.58 20.36 10.60
N ALA A 371 19.77 20.86 9.67
CA ALA A 371 18.34 20.54 9.60
C ALA A 371 18.09 19.06 9.30
N LEU A 372 18.80 18.46 8.33
CA LEU A 372 18.71 17.03 8.03
C LEU A 372 19.20 16.17 9.19
N ASP A 373 20.27 16.59 9.88
CA ASP A 373 20.78 15.88 11.04
C ASP A 373 19.79 15.93 12.21
N ALA A 374 19.13 17.08 12.43
CA ALA A 374 18.08 17.22 13.44
C ALA A 374 16.88 16.30 13.16
N LEU A 375 16.44 16.20 11.91
CA LEU A 375 15.35 15.33 11.53
C LEU A 375 15.72 13.85 11.71
N PHE A 376 16.88 13.44 11.24
CA PHE A 376 17.35 12.07 11.40
C PHE A 376 17.55 11.72 12.88
N ALA A 377 18.17 12.62 13.65
CA ALA A 377 18.38 12.42 15.09
C ALA A 377 17.06 12.24 15.84
N ALA A 378 16.01 12.99 15.51
CA ALA A 378 14.70 12.87 16.14
C ALA A 378 13.97 11.57 15.84
N THR A 379 14.05 11.11 14.58
CA THR A 379 13.30 9.96 14.08
C THR A 379 14.09 8.66 14.11
N ALA A 380 15.42 8.73 14.26
CA ALA A 380 16.36 7.60 14.18
C ALA A 380 16.17 6.74 12.90
N GLY A 381 15.61 7.32 11.83
CA GLY A 381 15.29 6.61 10.60
C GLY A 381 14.06 5.69 10.69
N GLN A 382 13.22 5.82 11.73
CA GLN A 382 11.94 5.11 11.77
C GLN A 382 11.06 5.58 10.61
N PRO A 383 10.64 4.69 9.68
CA PRO A 383 10.11 5.09 8.39
C PRO A 383 8.86 5.98 8.47
N PHE A 384 7.91 5.62 9.35
CA PHE A 384 6.69 6.39 9.53
C PHE A 384 6.97 7.77 10.12
N LEU A 385 7.79 7.86 11.18
CA LEU A 385 8.09 9.13 11.83
C LEU A 385 8.94 10.04 10.94
N THR A 386 9.85 9.46 10.15
CA THR A 386 10.61 10.20 9.15
C THR A 386 9.69 10.86 8.13
N GLN A 387 8.74 10.10 7.58
CA GLN A 387 7.78 10.63 6.62
C GLN A 387 6.78 11.61 7.26
N ALA A 388 6.27 11.31 8.45
CA ALA A 388 5.34 12.20 9.15
C ALA A 388 6.00 13.54 9.48
N THR A 389 7.24 13.53 9.99
CA THR A 389 7.98 14.77 10.27
C THR A 389 8.29 15.54 9.00
N ALA A 390 8.69 14.85 7.91
CA ALA A 390 8.95 15.50 6.63
C ALA A 390 7.66 16.07 6.00
N PHE A 391 6.53 15.38 6.14
CA PHE A 391 5.23 15.88 5.71
C PHE A 391 4.88 17.20 6.40
N GLU A 392 4.98 17.25 7.72
CA GLU A 392 4.69 18.45 8.52
C GLU A 392 5.68 19.58 8.23
N LEU A 393 6.94 19.24 7.97
CA LEU A 393 7.97 20.22 7.60
C LEU A 393 7.64 20.91 6.27
N VAL A 394 7.23 20.15 5.26
CA VAL A 394 6.80 20.72 3.97
C VAL A 394 5.55 21.58 4.15
N GLN A 395 4.58 21.14 4.95
CA GLN A 395 3.39 21.94 5.25
C GLN A 395 3.76 23.27 5.92
N LEU A 396 4.62 23.23 6.93
CA LEU A 396 5.09 24.43 7.63
C LEU A 396 5.76 25.44 6.67
N LEU A 397 6.66 24.95 5.81
CA LEU A 397 7.35 25.81 4.86
C LEU A 397 6.41 26.39 3.80
N ASN A 398 5.43 25.61 3.34
CA ASN A 398 4.39 26.10 2.42
C ASN A 398 3.51 27.17 3.06
N GLU A 399 3.12 27.01 4.34
CA GLU A 399 2.40 28.04 5.10
C GLU A 399 3.20 29.33 5.21
N GLN A 400 4.51 29.24 5.33
CA GLN A 400 5.44 30.36 5.43
C GLN A 400 5.96 30.87 4.07
N GLN A 401 5.59 30.23 2.97
CA GLN A 401 6.06 30.53 1.62
C GLN A 401 7.59 30.54 1.47
N ARG A 402 8.26 29.62 2.17
CA ARG A 402 9.72 29.40 2.16
C ARG A 402 10.06 28.02 1.60
N LYS A 403 11.29 27.85 1.10
CA LYS A 403 11.78 26.57 0.57
C LYS A 403 12.97 26.00 1.33
N GLU A 404 13.59 26.77 2.21
CA GLU A 404 14.71 26.35 3.02
C GLU A 404 14.23 26.01 4.45
N ALA A 405 14.47 24.77 4.87
CA ALA A 405 14.18 24.27 6.20
C ALA A 405 15.35 24.53 7.15
N THR A 406 15.08 25.10 8.31
CA THR A 406 16.07 25.27 9.40
C THR A 406 15.90 24.19 10.46
N PRO A 407 16.89 24.01 11.38
CA PRO A 407 16.70 23.12 12.54
C PRO A 407 15.50 23.46 13.41
N GLU A 408 15.15 24.75 13.54
CA GLU A 408 13.99 25.23 14.30
C GLU A 408 12.67 24.81 13.60
N ASP A 409 12.62 24.87 12.27
CA ASP A 409 11.47 24.36 11.51
C ASP A 409 11.29 22.85 11.70
N VAL A 410 12.38 22.11 11.78
CA VAL A 410 12.35 20.67 12.07
C VAL A 410 11.79 20.40 13.47
N GLU A 411 12.14 21.22 14.48
CA GLU A 411 11.60 21.08 15.83
C GLU A 411 10.09 21.36 15.86
N GLU A 412 9.62 22.38 15.15
CA GLU A 412 8.19 22.66 15.00
C GLU A 412 7.47 21.53 14.26
N ALA A 413 8.05 21.02 13.17
CA ALA A 413 7.51 19.88 12.43
C ALA A 413 7.42 18.61 13.31
N GLN A 414 8.38 18.37 14.18
CA GLN A 414 8.30 17.28 15.17
C GLN A 414 7.12 17.46 16.13
N ALA A 415 6.88 18.68 16.62
CA ALA A 415 5.74 18.96 17.48
C ALA A 415 4.41 18.69 16.79
N ARG A 416 4.28 19.07 15.52
CA ARG A 416 3.11 18.75 14.70
C ARG A 416 2.98 17.25 14.45
N ALA A 417 4.09 16.54 14.15
CA ALA A 417 4.10 15.09 13.94
C ALA A 417 3.73 14.29 15.20
N LEU A 418 3.98 14.80 16.40
CA LEU A 418 3.50 14.20 17.66
C LEU A 418 1.97 14.22 17.74
N VAL A 419 1.33 15.24 17.19
CA VAL A 419 -0.13 15.36 17.17
C VAL A 419 -0.72 14.51 16.04
N SER A 420 -0.25 14.71 14.81
CA SER A 420 -0.78 13.98 13.63
C SER A 420 -0.47 12.48 13.66
N GLY A 421 0.64 12.07 14.27
CA GLY A 421 1.03 10.68 14.49
C GLY A 421 0.54 10.08 15.81
N GLY A 422 -0.40 10.71 16.52
CA GLY A 422 -0.84 10.33 17.86
C GLY A 422 -1.25 8.87 18.02
N GLU A 423 -1.92 8.30 17.00
CA GLU A 423 -2.32 6.87 17.00
C GLU A 423 -1.10 5.92 17.01
N TYR A 424 -0.03 6.25 16.28
CA TYR A 424 1.18 5.44 16.29
C TYR A 424 1.78 5.37 17.71
N PHE A 425 1.94 6.50 18.34
CA PHE A 425 2.50 6.56 19.70
C PHE A 425 1.59 5.88 20.73
N ALA A 426 0.26 6.04 20.59
CA ALA A 426 -0.71 5.37 21.44
C ALA A 426 -0.64 3.85 21.31
N ASN A 427 -0.44 3.33 20.09
CA ASN A 427 -0.25 1.91 19.85
C ASN A 427 1.06 1.40 20.46
N VAL A 428 2.20 2.09 20.26
CA VAL A 428 3.48 1.72 20.89
C VAL A 428 3.33 1.65 22.40
N TRP A 429 2.63 2.62 22.99
CA TRP A 429 2.37 2.66 24.42
C TRP A 429 1.46 1.52 24.89
N SER A 430 0.39 1.23 24.17
CA SER A 430 -0.57 0.16 24.48
C SER A 430 0.09 -1.22 24.39
N ASP A 431 0.84 -1.45 23.32
CA ASP A 431 1.51 -2.73 23.04
C ASP A 431 2.61 -3.03 24.06
N ALA A 432 3.22 -2.00 24.67
CA ALA A 432 4.18 -2.16 25.77
C ALA A 432 3.60 -2.81 27.03
N GLY A 433 2.27 -2.82 27.20
CA GLY A 433 1.61 -3.35 28.38
C GLY A 433 1.95 -2.59 29.67
N ALA A 434 1.36 -3.00 30.80
CA ALA A 434 1.51 -2.30 32.07
C ALA A 434 2.99 -2.26 32.59
N GLU A 435 3.71 -3.38 32.47
CA GLU A 435 5.10 -3.50 32.89
C GLU A 435 6.04 -2.67 32.01
N GLY A 436 5.87 -2.75 30.66
CA GLY A 436 6.65 -1.94 29.73
C GLY A 436 6.41 -0.45 29.94
N GLN A 437 5.15 -0.04 30.13
CA GLN A 437 4.81 1.34 30.45
C GLN A 437 5.48 1.82 31.76
N ALA A 438 5.57 0.95 32.78
CA ALA A 438 6.25 1.29 34.04
C ALA A 438 7.76 1.53 33.80
N ILE A 439 8.41 0.69 32.97
CA ILE A 439 9.82 0.88 32.57
C ILE A 439 9.98 2.22 31.85
N LEU A 440 9.15 2.49 30.83
CA LEU A 440 9.24 3.71 30.04
C LEU A 440 9.00 4.98 30.87
N ARG A 441 8.07 4.94 31.83
CA ARG A 441 7.83 6.04 32.78
C ARG A 441 9.07 6.32 33.65
N ALA A 442 9.69 5.28 34.19
CA ALA A 442 10.88 5.44 35.04
C ALA A 442 12.03 6.08 34.22
N ILE A 443 12.28 5.62 32.99
CA ILE A 443 13.33 6.16 32.12
C ILE A 443 13.11 7.67 31.85
N VAL A 444 11.88 8.10 31.53
CA VAL A 444 11.63 9.52 31.24
C VAL A 444 11.70 10.41 32.48
N ARG A 445 11.48 9.85 33.69
CA ARG A 445 11.64 10.53 34.97
C ARG A 445 13.08 10.55 35.46
N GLY A 446 14.00 9.79 34.85
CA GLY A 446 15.36 9.60 35.31
C GLY A 446 15.45 8.69 36.57
N GLU A 447 14.44 7.87 36.80
CA GLU A 447 14.36 6.89 37.88
C GLU A 447 14.93 5.54 37.41
N SER A 448 15.36 4.70 38.34
CA SER A 448 15.77 3.33 38.03
C SER A 448 14.55 2.53 37.55
N PRO A 449 14.60 1.95 36.33
CA PRO A 449 13.47 1.17 35.82
C PRO A 449 13.21 -0.07 36.68
N PRO A 450 11.93 -0.45 36.89
CA PRO A 450 11.60 -1.66 37.63
C PRO A 450 12.09 -2.91 36.87
N ASP A 451 12.33 -3.99 37.63
CA ASP A 451 12.84 -5.24 37.06
C ASP A 451 11.71 -6.11 36.51
N PHE A 452 11.40 -5.90 35.25
CA PHE A 452 10.46 -6.70 34.44
C PHE A 452 11.21 -7.28 33.22
N PRO A 453 11.92 -8.43 33.37
CA PRO A 453 12.77 -8.96 32.33
C PRO A 453 12.05 -9.22 31.01
N GLY A 454 10.85 -9.80 31.04
CA GLY A 454 10.03 -10.07 29.86
C GLY A 454 9.65 -8.80 29.09
N ALA A 455 9.16 -7.78 29.81
CA ALA A 455 8.80 -6.50 29.21
C ALA A 455 10.03 -5.77 28.64
N ARG A 456 11.20 -5.89 29.31
CA ARG A 456 12.45 -5.29 28.84
C ARG A 456 12.94 -5.95 27.55
N VAL A 457 12.84 -7.28 27.43
CA VAL A 457 13.15 -8.02 26.19
C VAL A 457 12.20 -7.57 25.09
N TRP A 458 10.89 -7.55 25.36
CA TRP A 458 9.89 -7.12 24.39
C TRP A 458 10.15 -5.70 23.87
N LEU A 459 10.44 -4.73 24.77
CA LEU A 459 10.73 -3.34 24.39
C LEU A 459 11.95 -3.23 23.45
N ARG A 460 12.96 -4.10 23.61
CA ARG A 460 14.13 -4.15 22.74
C ARG A 460 13.83 -4.81 21.41
N GLU A 461 13.14 -5.95 21.42
CA GLU A 461 12.78 -6.66 20.20
C GLU A 461 11.84 -5.85 19.29
N HIS A 462 11.05 -4.94 19.89
CA HIS A 462 10.14 -4.04 19.17
C HIS A 462 10.73 -2.65 18.90
N ASP A 463 12.05 -2.47 19.02
CA ASP A 463 12.74 -1.22 18.71
C ASP A 463 12.20 0.01 19.49
N VAL A 464 11.61 -0.20 20.67
CA VAL A 464 11.21 0.89 21.59
C VAL A 464 12.39 1.34 22.41
N LEU A 465 13.19 0.37 22.90
CA LEU A 465 14.46 0.61 23.61
C LEU A 465 15.62 0.00 22.84
N THR A 466 16.79 0.63 22.98
CA THR A 466 18.09 0.09 22.53
C THR A 466 18.58 -0.99 23.51
N ASP A 467 19.64 -1.70 23.12
CA ASP A 467 20.33 -2.66 24.03
C ASP A 467 20.87 -1.99 25.30
N ALA A 468 21.21 -0.71 25.21
CA ALA A 468 21.63 0.11 26.37
C ALA A 468 20.44 0.49 27.29
N GLY A 469 19.20 0.21 26.90
CA GLY A 469 18.00 0.56 27.67
C GLY A 469 17.54 2.00 27.49
N GLU A 470 18.02 2.69 26.48
CA GLU A 470 17.59 4.03 26.10
C GLU A 470 16.48 3.95 25.03
N PHE A 471 15.66 4.99 24.90
CA PHE A 471 14.69 5.04 23.81
C PHE A 471 15.40 4.97 22.45
N ALA A 472 14.99 4.03 21.62
CA ALA A 472 15.54 3.87 20.26
C ALA A 472 15.19 5.06 19.36
N VAL A 473 14.03 5.71 19.59
CA VAL A 473 13.57 6.88 18.83
C VAL A 473 13.33 8.05 19.79
N PRO A 474 14.11 9.14 19.71
CA PRO A 474 13.96 10.32 20.58
C PRO A 474 12.55 10.94 20.55
N LEU A 475 11.88 10.92 19.39
CA LEU A 475 10.52 11.43 19.26
C LEU A 475 9.50 10.61 20.07
N VAL A 476 9.69 9.28 20.18
CA VAL A 476 8.89 8.42 21.09
C VAL A 476 9.14 8.79 22.54
N ARG A 477 10.41 9.03 22.94
CA ARG A 477 10.74 9.51 24.29
C ARG A 477 10.05 10.83 24.60
N ARG A 478 10.03 11.78 23.64
CA ARG A 478 9.36 13.07 23.78
C ARG A 478 7.86 12.89 24.05
N TRP A 479 7.19 12.06 23.26
CA TRP A 479 5.76 11.77 23.42
C TRP A 479 5.46 11.12 24.79
N VAL A 480 6.24 10.10 25.20
CA VAL A 480 6.06 9.45 26.50
C VAL A 480 6.23 10.47 27.64
N ARG A 481 7.21 11.37 27.54
CA ARG A 481 7.45 12.42 28.53
C ARG A 481 6.26 13.39 28.65
N GLU A 482 5.69 13.79 27.53
CA GLU A 482 4.50 14.65 27.50
C GLU A 482 3.28 13.93 28.10
N LYS A 483 3.04 12.67 27.72
CA LYS A 483 1.95 11.83 28.25
C LYS A 483 2.05 11.59 29.78
N VAL A 484 3.24 11.52 30.32
CA VAL A 484 3.46 11.25 31.76
C VAL A 484 3.35 12.54 32.61
N ARG A 485 3.45 13.73 31.99
CA ARG A 485 3.31 15.03 32.64
C ARG A 485 1.86 15.53 32.72
N GLY A 486 1.04 15.17 31.71
CA GLY A 486 -0.40 15.47 31.68
C GLY A 486 -1.22 14.36 32.31
#